data_4f5c650d53a9346a63e63176c0e114b5
#
_entry.id   4f5c650d53a9346a63e63176c0e114b5
#
_cell.length_a   1.000
_cell.length_b   1.000
_cell.length_c   1.000
_cell.angle_alpha   90.00
_cell.angle_beta   90.00
_cell.angle_gamma   90.00
#
_symmetry.space_group_name_H-M   'P 1'
#
loop_
_entity.id
_entity.type
_entity.pdbx_description
1 polymer ?
#
loop_
_entity_poly.entity_id
_entity_poly.type
_entity_poly.pdbx_seq_one_letter_code
_entity_poly.pdbx_strand_id
1 'polypeptide(L)'
;MLRLCLAFCVAFVGLHMPTALAQTTSLQGSPGPTVAGWIESATFPDYGITLNAKLDTGADSSSLGVTGLDRFKRDGKTWYRFTLTGMDGKTVTIEQQTNRTARIMRAEVEDTRRPIVQLKICLAGQVAVTDFTLTDRSDRRTALLVGRRFLSSRILVDSGRTHLFPQPCEDGK
;
A
#
# COMPACT_ATOMS: atom_id res chain seq x y z
N MET A 1 24.45 22.96 -93.97
CA MET A 1 25.41 22.51 -92.92
C MET A 1 24.68 22.54 -91.58
N LEU A 2 24.18 21.40 -91.15
CA LEU A 2 23.33 21.23 -89.93
C LEU A 2 24.19 20.60 -88.83
N ARG A 3 24.41 21.33 -87.72
CA ARG A 3 25.12 20.81 -86.55
C ARG A 3 24.10 20.34 -85.51
N LEU A 4 24.10 19.03 -85.30
CA LEU A 4 23.29 18.35 -84.34
C LEU A 4 24.00 18.38 -82.95
N CYS A 5 23.42 19.12 -81.98
CA CYS A 5 23.86 19.12 -80.62
C CYS A 5 23.13 18.01 -79.85
N LEU A 6 23.87 16.95 -79.47
CA LEU A 6 23.37 15.93 -78.59
C LEU A 6 23.49 16.45 -77.16
N ALA A 7 22.34 16.64 -76.43
CA ALA A 7 22.28 16.94 -75.05
C ALA A 7 22.26 15.61 -74.25
N PHE A 8 23.29 15.41 -73.43
CA PHE A 8 23.44 14.25 -72.54
C PHE A 8 22.69 14.58 -71.23
N CYS A 9 21.51 13.98 -71.00
CA CYS A 9 20.81 14.04 -69.71
C CYS A 9 21.41 13.04 -68.77
N VAL A 10 22.15 13.49 -67.79
CA VAL A 10 22.61 12.67 -66.64
C VAL A 10 21.47 12.60 -65.63
N ALA A 11 20.83 11.44 -65.50
CA ALA A 11 19.85 11.18 -64.48
C ALA A 11 20.55 10.90 -63.15
N PHE A 12 20.39 11.83 -62.21
CA PHE A 12 20.86 11.63 -60.81
C PHE A 12 19.83 10.76 -60.06
N VAL A 13 20.10 9.49 -59.89
CA VAL A 13 19.33 8.60 -59.03
C VAL A 13 19.72 8.90 -57.60
N GLY A 14 18.90 9.69 -56.92
CA GLY A 14 19.06 9.94 -55.47
C GLY A 14 18.73 8.71 -54.67
N LEU A 15 19.75 8.14 -54.03
CA LEU A 15 19.60 7.01 -53.06
C LEU A 15 18.98 7.59 -51.79
N HIS A 16 17.65 7.43 -51.61
CA HIS A 16 16.98 7.75 -50.34
C HIS A 16 17.22 6.63 -49.37
N MET A 17 18.13 6.82 -48.39
CA MET A 17 18.27 5.95 -47.25
C MET A 17 17.11 6.23 -46.27
N PRO A 18 16.32 5.21 -45.85
CA PRO A 18 15.33 5.42 -44.82
C PRO A 18 16.05 5.63 -43.48
N THR A 19 15.90 6.81 -42.91
CA THR A 19 16.29 7.10 -41.52
C THR A 19 15.37 6.29 -40.59
N ALA A 20 15.88 5.18 -40.05
CA ALA A 20 15.19 4.45 -39.01
C ALA A 20 15.16 5.33 -37.73
N LEU A 21 14.00 5.90 -37.42
CA LEU A 21 13.73 6.51 -36.12
C LEU A 21 13.75 5.41 -35.07
N ALA A 22 14.84 5.35 -34.29
CA ALA A 22 14.90 4.51 -33.10
C ALA A 22 13.82 5.00 -32.13
N GLN A 23 12.72 4.26 -32.03
CA GLN A 23 11.71 4.45 -30.97
C GLN A 23 12.37 4.05 -29.65
N THR A 24 12.79 5.04 -28.87
CA THR A 24 13.16 4.87 -27.48
C THR A 24 11.88 4.49 -26.73
N THR A 25 11.61 3.20 -26.60
CA THR A 25 10.60 2.69 -25.66
C THR A 25 11.15 3.02 -24.26
N SER A 26 10.66 4.09 -23.67
CA SER A 26 10.90 4.36 -22.25
C SER A 26 10.27 3.20 -21.47
N LEU A 27 11.10 2.33 -20.92
CA LEU A 27 10.70 1.40 -19.88
C LEU A 27 10.26 2.25 -18.69
N GLN A 28 8.97 2.57 -18.63
CA GLN A 28 8.36 3.12 -17.43
C GLN A 28 8.41 1.99 -16.37
N GLY A 29 9.54 1.91 -15.69
CA GLY A 29 9.67 1.08 -14.50
C GLY A 29 8.59 1.51 -13.51
N SER A 30 7.87 0.57 -12.90
CA SER A 30 6.99 0.86 -11.77
C SER A 30 7.76 1.76 -10.79
N PRO A 31 7.14 2.81 -10.24
CA PRO A 31 7.81 3.64 -9.25
C PRO A 31 8.37 2.74 -8.16
N GLY A 32 9.65 2.93 -7.82
CA GLY A 32 10.31 2.15 -6.78
C GLY A 32 9.63 2.32 -5.43
N PRO A 33 10.00 1.54 -4.41
CA PRO A 33 9.41 1.64 -3.10
C PRO A 33 9.60 3.04 -2.49
N THR A 34 8.56 3.54 -1.84
CA THR A 34 8.59 4.83 -1.14
C THR A 34 9.42 4.71 0.15
N VAL A 35 10.25 5.70 0.48
CA VAL A 35 10.92 5.77 1.78
C VAL A 35 10.01 6.46 2.79
N ALA A 36 9.64 5.76 3.87
CA ALA A 36 8.81 6.28 4.96
C ALA A 36 9.51 6.13 6.31
N GLY A 37 9.13 6.92 7.29
CA GLY A 37 9.64 6.82 8.66
C GLY A 37 9.12 5.56 9.37
N TRP A 38 9.71 5.23 10.53
CA TRP A 38 9.28 4.06 11.30
C TRP A 38 7.95 4.26 12.06
N ILE A 39 7.48 5.51 12.18
CA ILE A 39 6.10 5.88 12.57
C ILE A 39 5.56 6.83 11.52
N GLU A 40 4.38 6.52 10.97
CA GLU A 40 3.68 7.31 9.98
C GLU A 40 2.19 7.40 10.29
N SER A 41 1.52 8.39 9.69
CA SER A 41 0.07 8.46 9.67
C SER A 41 -0.48 7.49 8.63
N ALA A 42 -1.44 6.65 9.02
CA ALA A 42 -2.12 5.71 8.15
C ALA A 42 -3.63 5.93 8.20
N THR A 43 -4.26 6.04 7.05
CA THR A 43 -5.70 6.29 6.92
C THR A 43 -6.42 5.02 6.49
N PHE A 44 -7.59 4.77 7.05
CA PHE A 44 -8.57 3.80 6.60
C PHE A 44 -9.66 4.55 5.81
N PRO A 45 -9.54 4.65 4.46
CA PRO A 45 -10.37 5.56 3.67
C PRO A 45 -11.85 5.26 3.77
N ASP A 46 -12.22 3.98 3.79
CA ASP A 46 -13.62 3.54 3.85
C ASP A 46 -14.33 3.98 5.14
N TYR A 47 -13.56 4.42 6.16
CA TYR A 47 -14.08 4.82 7.48
C TYR A 47 -13.72 6.27 7.86
N GLY A 48 -12.85 6.91 7.10
CA GLY A 48 -12.36 8.26 7.39
C GLY A 48 -11.65 8.33 8.75
N ILE A 49 -10.87 7.30 9.09
CA ILE A 49 -10.10 7.21 10.35
C ILE A 49 -8.61 7.19 10.04
N THR A 50 -7.85 8.03 10.74
CA THR A 50 -6.40 8.07 10.66
C THR A 50 -5.78 7.66 11.99
N LEU A 51 -4.78 6.79 11.95
CA LEU A 51 -4.05 6.27 13.10
C LEU A 51 -2.54 6.46 12.92
N ASN A 52 -1.81 6.62 14.04
CA ASN A 52 -0.37 6.43 14.02
C ASN A 52 -0.04 4.94 13.86
N ALA A 53 0.76 4.65 12.85
CA ALA A 53 1.21 3.31 12.49
C ALA A 53 2.71 3.15 12.78
N LYS A 54 3.09 2.09 13.51
CA LYS A 54 4.47 1.63 13.55
C LYS A 54 4.73 0.75 12.33
N LEU A 55 5.73 1.10 11.52
CA LEU A 55 6.21 0.28 10.41
C LEU A 55 7.25 -0.71 10.96
N ASP A 56 6.90 -1.98 10.99
CA ASP A 56 7.68 -3.01 11.69
C ASP A 56 8.19 -4.07 10.71
N THR A 57 9.44 -3.93 10.29
CA THR A 57 10.10 -4.88 9.38
C THR A 57 10.40 -6.23 10.04
N GLY A 58 10.31 -6.35 11.37
CA GLY A 58 10.42 -7.59 12.12
C GLY A 58 9.12 -8.41 12.14
N ALA A 59 7.97 -7.74 11.99
CA ALA A 59 6.66 -8.41 12.00
C ALA A 59 6.27 -8.91 10.61
N ASP A 60 5.75 -10.14 10.51
CA ASP A 60 5.24 -10.68 9.24
C ASP A 60 3.89 -10.01 8.86
N SER A 61 2.96 -9.97 9.78
CA SER A 61 1.59 -9.46 9.58
C SER A 61 1.34 -8.15 10.32
N SER A 62 0.30 -7.43 9.87
CA SER A 62 -0.16 -6.21 10.54
C SER A 62 -1.09 -6.52 11.71
N SER A 63 -1.14 -5.60 12.68
CA SER A 63 -1.95 -5.72 13.90
C SER A 63 -2.65 -4.39 14.18
N LEU A 64 -3.96 -4.45 14.43
CA LEU A 64 -4.83 -3.30 14.66
C LEU A 64 -5.37 -3.33 16.08
N GLY A 65 -5.11 -2.26 16.81
CA GLY A 65 -5.67 -2.02 18.14
C GLY A 65 -7.12 -1.60 18.04
N VAL A 66 -7.97 -2.32 18.73
CA VAL A 66 -9.42 -2.11 18.72
C VAL A 66 -9.97 -2.18 20.14
N THR A 67 -11.11 -1.56 20.35
CA THR A 67 -11.90 -1.66 21.58
C THR A 67 -13.26 -2.29 21.29
N GLY A 68 -13.92 -2.84 22.30
CA GLY A 68 -15.26 -3.41 22.15
C GLY A 68 -15.31 -4.58 21.17
N LEU A 69 -14.23 -5.39 21.10
CA LEU A 69 -14.19 -6.55 20.21
C LEU A 69 -15.21 -7.61 20.66
N ASP A 70 -16.26 -7.78 19.86
CA ASP A 70 -17.34 -8.73 20.08
C ASP A 70 -17.46 -9.69 18.90
N ARG A 71 -17.72 -10.97 19.20
CA ARG A 71 -17.92 -12.04 18.21
C ARG A 71 -19.36 -12.50 18.24
N PHE A 72 -20.05 -12.41 17.11
CA PHE A 72 -21.45 -12.82 17.00
C PHE A 72 -21.72 -13.64 15.74
N LYS A 73 -22.93 -14.20 15.64
CA LYS A 73 -23.43 -14.92 14.46
C LYS A 73 -24.51 -14.10 13.77
N ARG A 74 -24.43 -14.03 12.43
CA ARG A 74 -25.45 -13.47 11.56
C ARG A 74 -25.58 -14.39 10.33
N ASP A 75 -26.75 -14.92 10.08
CA ASP A 75 -27.04 -15.87 8.97
C ASP A 75 -26.06 -17.08 8.96
N GLY A 76 -25.82 -17.67 10.14
CA GLY A 76 -24.90 -18.78 10.31
C GLY A 76 -23.41 -18.45 10.18
N LYS A 77 -23.05 -17.25 9.74
CA LYS A 77 -21.68 -16.79 9.54
C LYS A 77 -21.14 -16.10 10.79
N THR A 78 -19.81 -16.16 10.97
CA THR A 78 -19.13 -15.48 12.08
C THR A 78 -18.80 -14.05 11.69
N TRP A 79 -19.20 -13.10 12.53
CA TRP A 79 -18.92 -11.68 12.43
C TRP A 79 -18.18 -11.19 13.67
N TYR A 80 -17.42 -10.14 13.49
CA TYR A 80 -16.78 -9.39 14.56
C TYR A 80 -17.18 -7.94 14.47
N ARG A 81 -17.60 -7.37 15.60
CA ARG A 81 -17.81 -5.93 15.81
C ARG A 81 -16.67 -5.39 16.64
N PHE A 82 -16.15 -4.24 16.27
CA PHE A 82 -15.07 -3.58 16.99
C PHE A 82 -15.07 -2.08 16.70
N THR A 83 -14.44 -1.31 17.57
CA THR A 83 -14.35 0.15 17.46
C THR A 83 -12.92 0.58 17.23
N LEU A 84 -12.71 1.48 16.26
CA LEU A 84 -11.47 2.23 16.05
C LEU A 84 -11.63 3.64 16.60
N THR A 85 -10.56 4.17 17.19
CA THR A 85 -10.47 5.56 17.63
C THR A 85 -9.33 6.24 16.87
N GLY A 86 -9.66 7.26 16.09
CA GLY A 86 -8.71 8.07 15.32
C GLY A 86 -7.84 8.95 16.18
N MET A 87 -6.79 9.52 15.58
CA MET A 87 -5.90 10.49 16.22
C MET A 87 -6.63 11.78 16.65
N ASP A 88 -7.71 12.11 15.97
CA ASP A 88 -8.61 13.25 16.25
C ASP A 88 -9.66 12.94 17.32
N GLY A 89 -9.66 11.73 17.89
CA GLY A 89 -10.65 11.26 18.85
C GLY A 89 -11.96 10.76 18.23
N LYS A 90 -12.13 10.86 16.90
CA LYS A 90 -13.28 10.28 16.20
C LYS A 90 -13.29 8.77 16.39
N THR A 91 -14.45 8.19 16.62
CA THR A 91 -14.66 6.75 16.74
C THR A 91 -15.53 6.23 15.61
N VAL A 92 -15.25 5.01 15.16
CA VAL A 92 -16.09 4.28 14.21
C VAL A 92 -16.23 2.83 14.64
N THR A 93 -17.46 2.33 14.62
CA THR A 93 -17.75 0.91 14.85
C THR A 93 -17.83 0.19 13.52
N ILE A 94 -17.08 -0.89 13.39
CA ILE A 94 -16.94 -1.69 12.17
C ILE A 94 -17.46 -3.09 12.46
N GLU A 95 -18.24 -3.66 11.52
CA GLU A 95 -18.61 -5.05 11.51
C GLU A 95 -18.00 -5.75 10.31
N GLN A 96 -17.26 -6.83 10.55
CA GLN A 96 -16.61 -7.60 9.49
C GLN A 96 -16.90 -9.08 9.65
N GLN A 97 -17.28 -9.70 8.52
CA GLN A 97 -17.44 -11.14 8.46
C GLN A 97 -16.07 -11.78 8.28
N THR A 98 -15.69 -12.67 9.21
CA THR A 98 -14.51 -13.51 9.04
C THR A 98 -14.58 -14.76 9.90
N ASN A 99 -14.07 -15.86 9.39
CA ASN A 99 -13.76 -17.07 10.15
C ASN A 99 -12.25 -17.31 10.26
N ARG A 100 -11.43 -16.38 9.76
CA ARG A 100 -9.98 -16.45 9.77
C ARG A 100 -9.43 -16.00 11.12
N THR A 101 -8.49 -16.75 11.66
CA THR A 101 -7.80 -16.39 12.89
C THR A 101 -6.30 -16.61 12.73
N ALA A 102 -5.48 -15.76 13.35
CA ALA A 102 -4.05 -15.97 13.52
C ALA A 102 -3.78 -16.59 14.91
N ARG A 103 -2.89 -17.55 14.93
CA ARG A 103 -2.31 -18.10 16.15
C ARG A 103 -1.08 -17.26 16.51
N ILE A 104 -1.11 -16.63 17.66
CA ILE A 104 0.02 -15.83 18.14
C ILE A 104 0.80 -16.68 19.13
N MET A 105 1.96 -17.17 18.71
CA MET A 105 2.89 -17.90 19.58
C MET A 105 3.76 -16.86 20.32
N ARG A 106 3.71 -16.89 21.65
CA ARG A 106 4.63 -16.17 22.54
C ARG A 106 5.27 -17.19 23.46
N ALA A 107 6.55 -17.01 23.77
CA ALA A 107 7.33 -17.98 24.54
C ALA A 107 6.77 -18.28 25.95
N GLU A 108 5.93 -17.43 26.51
CA GLU A 108 5.51 -17.51 27.92
C GLU A 108 4.00 -17.32 28.16
N VAL A 109 3.17 -17.26 27.10
CA VAL A 109 1.73 -16.99 27.22
C VAL A 109 0.93 -17.98 26.40
N GLU A 110 -0.19 -18.44 26.97
CA GLU A 110 -1.15 -19.31 26.32
C GLU A 110 -1.54 -18.82 24.92
N ASP A 111 -1.63 -19.77 24.01
CA ASP A 111 -1.86 -19.60 22.58
C ASP A 111 -3.14 -18.80 22.28
N THR A 112 -3.00 -17.53 22.02
CA THR A 112 -4.13 -16.62 21.77
C THR A 112 -4.48 -16.57 20.30
N ARG A 113 -5.69 -17.00 19.96
CA ARG A 113 -6.25 -16.83 18.60
C ARG A 113 -6.85 -15.44 18.44
N ARG A 114 -6.40 -14.71 17.42
CA ARG A 114 -6.90 -13.37 17.07
C ARG A 114 -7.64 -13.41 15.74
N PRO A 115 -8.81 -12.76 15.63
CA PRO A 115 -9.49 -12.67 14.33
C PRO A 115 -8.64 -11.85 13.33
N ILE A 116 -8.73 -12.25 12.06
CA ILE A 116 -8.10 -11.55 10.93
C ILE A 116 -9.20 -10.92 10.10
N VAL A 117 -9.12 -9.61 9.89
CA VAL A 117 -10.00 -8.86 8.98
C VAL A 117 -9.19 -8.26 7.84
N GLN A 118 -9.87 -8.01 6.71
CA GLN A 118 -9.28 -7.30 5.57
C GLN A 118 -9.82 -5.89 5.53
N LEU A 119 -8.94 -4.91 5.56
CA LEU A 119 -9.30 -3.50 5.46
C LEU A 119 -8.41 -2.81 4.42
N LYS A 120 -8.99 -1.82 3.74
CA LYS A 120 -8.25 -0.91 2.89
C LYS A 120 -7.51 0.09 3.77
N ILE A 121 -6.23 0.26 3.50
CA ILE A 121 -5.37 1.23 4.19
C ILE A 121 -4.62 2.07 3.16
N CYS A 122 -4.42 3.33 3.48
CA CYS A 122 -3.47 4.19 2.81
C CYS A 122 -2.35 4.59 3.77
N LEU A 123 -1.11 4.38 3.35
CA LEU A 123 0.09 4.65 4.12
C LEU A 123 1.20 5.11 3.19
N ALA A 124 1.76 6.30 3.44
CA ALA A 124 2.84 6.88 2.63
C ALA A 124 2.52 6.90 1.11
N GLY A 125 1.28 7.27 0.76
CA GLY A 125 0.80 7.28 -0.62
C GLY A 125 0.47 5.91 -1.22
N GLN A 126 0.68 4.82 -0.47
CA GLN A 126 0.39 3.45 -0.93
C GLN A 126 -0.98 3.00 -0.44
N VAL A 127 -1.90 2.72 -1.36
CA VAL A 127 -3.25 2.22 -1.07
C VAL A 127 -3.32 0.72 -1.36
N ALA A 128 -3.72 -0.07 -0.37
CA ALA A 128 -3.94 -1.50 -0.57
C ALA A 128 -4.92 -2.07 0.47
N VAL A 129 -5.59 -3.17 0.10
CA VAL A 129 -6.31 -4.01 1.05
C VAL A 129 -5.30 -4.99 1.66
N THR A 130 -5.28 -5.09 2.98
CA THR A 130 -4.37 -6.00 3.68
C THR A 130 -5.03 -6.62 4.91
N ASP A 131 -4.43 -7.70 5.40
CA ASP A 131 -4.88 -8.44 6.58
C ASP A 131 -4.42 -7.74 7.87
N PHE A 132 -5.33 -7.59 8.82
CA PHE A 132 -5.04 -7.12 10.17
C PHE A 132 -5.51 -8.15 11.20
N THR A 133 -4.63 -8.51 12.13
CA THR A 133 -5.06 -9.19 13.36
C THR A 133 -5.63 -8.17 14.33
N LEU A 134 -6.85 -8.42 14.84
CA LEU A 134 -7.47 -7.56 15.84
C LEU A 134 -7.00 -7.92 17.25
N THR A 135 -6.65 -6.92 18.05
CA THR A 135 -6.17 -7.11 19.42
C THR A 135 -6.30 -5.82 20.23
N ASP A 136 -6.25 -5.92 21.53
CA ASP A 136 -5.99 -4.77 22.38
C ASP A 136 -4.53 -4.32 22.22
N ARG A 137 -4.33 -3.01 22.01
CA ARG A 137 -3.02 -2.35 21.91
C ARG A 137 -2.96 -1.10 22.79
N SER A 138 -3.83 -0.98 23.79
CA SER A 138 -3.89 0.16 24.70
C SER A 138 -2.58 0.38 25.47
N ASP A 139 -1.81 -0.69 25.68
CA ASP A 139 -0.48 -0.69 26.29
C ASP A 139 0.65 -0.32 25.30
N ARG A 140 0.33 -0.08 24.05
CA ARG A 140 1.33 0.16 22.99
C ARG A 140 1.37 1.64 22.59
N ARG A 141 2.55 2.07 22.14
CA ARG A 141 2.77 3.43 21.66
C ARG A 141 1.90 3.80 20.45
N THR A 142 1.56 2.82 19.61
CA THR A 142 0.74 3.00 18.41
C THR A 142 -0.39 1.99 18.38
N ALA A 143 -1.59 2.45 18.01
CA ALA A 143 -2.75 1.58 17.83
C ALA A 143 -2.60 0.66 16.60
N LEU A 144 -1.77 1.05 15.64
CA LEU A 144 -1.55 0.27 14.41
C LEU A 144 -0.09 -0.15 14.30
N LEU A 145 0.14 -1.40 13.89
CA LEU A 145 1.43 -1.93 13.46
C LEU A 145 1.27 -2.47 12.05
N VAL A 146 2.15 -2.06 11.14
CA VAL A 146 2.17 -2.50 9.74
C VAL A 146 3.38 -3.39 9.52
N GLY A 147 3.12 -4.64 9.14
CA GLY A 147 4.14 -5.67 8.94
C GLY A 147 4.58 -5.84 7.49
N ARG A 148 5.54 -6.77 7.27
CA ARG A 148 6.17 -7.01 5.97
C ARG A 148 5.20 -7.33 4.84
N ARG A 149 4.06 -7.98 5.09
CA ARG A 149 3.09 -8.29 4.04
C ARG A 149 2.55 -7.06 3.34
N PHE A 150 2.44 -5.93 4.06
CA PHE A 150 2.10 -4.65 3.44
C PHE A 150 3.34 -3.93 2.92
N LEU A 151 4.44 -3.89 3.70
CA LEU A 151 5.63 -3.09 3.41
C LEU A 151 6.40 -3.58 2.17
N SER A 152 6.42 -4.90 1.95
CA SER A 152 7.22 -5.54 0.90
C SER A 152 6.94 -4.95 -0.48
N SER A 153 8.01 -4.55 -1.17
CA SER A 153 7.99 -3.90 -2.49
C SER A 153 7.26 -2.55 -2.57
N ARG A 154 6.74 -2.03 -1.46
CA ARG A 154 6.02 -0.74 -1.39
C ARG A 154 6.77 0.31 -0.60
N ILE A 155 7.32 -0.07 0.56
CA ILE A 155 7.88 0.89 1.52
C ILE A 155 9.22 0.41 2.07
N LEU A 156 10.22 1.27 2.00
CA LEU A 156 11.49 1.16 2.72
C LEU A 156 11.36 1.97 4.01
N VAL A 157 11.71 1.37 5.16
CA VAL A 157 11.56 2.02 6.46
C VAL A 157 12.85 2.70 6.89
N ASP A 158 12.78 4.02 7.05
CA ASP A 158 13.84 4.81 7.68
C ASP A 158 13.65 4.79 9.20
N SER A 159 14.52 4.09 9.90
CA SER A 159 14.46 3.95 11.36
C SER A 159 14.88 5.21 12.14
N GLY A 160 15.48 6.20 11.47
CA GLY A 160 15.91 7.46 12.06
C GLY A 160 14.86 8.57 12.02
N ARG A 161 13.77 8.39 11.27
CA ARG A 161 12.75 9.44 11.04
C ARG A 161 11.35 8.95 11.29
N THR A 162 10.44 9.91 11.55
CA THR A 162 8.99 9.67 11.71
C THR A 162 8.20 10.73 10.94
N HIS A 163 6.96 10.40 10.57
CA HIS A 163 6.01 11.34 9.96
C HIS A 163 6.57 12.08 8.74
N LEU A 164 7.21 11.33 7.82
CA LEU A 164 7.65 11.86 6.52
C LEU A 164 6.46 12.16 5.61
N PHE A 165 5.32 11.53 5.88
CA PHE A 165 4.04 11.73 5.20
C PHE A 165 3.01 12.26 6.20
N PRO A 166 3.05 13.58 6.56
CA PRO A 166 2.18 14.14 7.59
C PRO A 166 0.73 14.29 7.12
N GLN A 167 0.49 14.33 5.82
CA GLN A 167 -0.86 14.43 5.28
C GLN A 167 -1.49 13.03 5.20
N PRO A 168 -2.77 12.90 5.64
CA PRO A 168 -3.55 11.72 5.31
C PRO A 168 -3.55 11.52 3.80
N CYS A 169 -3.57 10.27 3.35
CA CYS A 169 -3.79 10.04 1.94
C CYS A 169 -5.13 10.66 1.54
N GLU A 170 -5.10 11.65 0.68
CA GLU A 170 -6.31 12.11 0.01
C GLU A 170 -6.88 10.95 -0.79
N ASP A 171 -8.23 10.83 -0.75
CA ASP A 171 -8.96 9.73 -1.36
C ASP A 171 -8.44 9.41 -2.76
N GLY A 172 -7.80 8.27 -2.87
CA GLY A 172 -7.40 7.53 -4.08
C GLY A 172 -7.47 8.25 -5.44
N LYS A 173 -6.74 9.33 -5.61
CA LYS A 173 -6.41 9.86 -6.94
C LYS A 173 -4.95 9.61 -7.27
#